data_6d877f2be0951882d8f999dd9ba48ed2
#
_entry.id   6d877f2be0951882d8f999dd9ba48ed2
#
_cell.length_a   1.000
_cell.length_b   1.000
_cell.length_c   1.000
_cell.angle_alpha   90.00
_cell.angle_beta   90.00
_cell.angle_gamma   90.00
#
_symmetry.space_group_name_H-M   'P 1'
#
loop_
_entity.id
_entity.type
_entity.pdbx_description
1 polymer ?
#
loop_
_entity_poly.entity_id
_entity_poly.type
_entity_poly.pdbx_seq_one_letter_code
_entity_poly.pdbx_strand_id
1 'polypeptide(L)'
;MTRNNINGIFLFDKHSKITSNSALQKVKSIFGANKAGHSGTLDPLATGLLPICFGEATKVSSYLLHSSKTYVVTAKLGEITDTGDSEGRIINTKRISKLSQSDFKKHLDSLLGESLQKPPMFSAVKVNGKRLYKYAQKGEIIERDSRKINIYEIKLINLTEKMFEIKVKCSKGTYIRVLIE
;
A
#
# COMPACT_ATOMS: atom_id res chain seq x y z
N MET A 1 17.50 24.68 17.60
CA MET A 1 18.35 23.79 16.80
C MET A 1 18.47 24.35 15.40
N THR A 2 19.68 24.62 14.94
CA THR A 2 19.97 25.01 13.55
C THR A 2 19.58 23.87 12.62
N ARG A 3 18.74 24.15 11.63
CA ARG A 3 18.33 23.15 10.65
C ARG A 3 19.38 23.03 9.55
N ASN A 4 19.68 21.81 9.14
CA ASN A 4 20.72 21.50 8.17
C ASN A 4 20.17 21.49 6.73
N ASN A 5 20.95 22.05 5.79
CA ASN A 5 20.69 21.95 4.35
C ASN A 5 21.24 20.62 3.81
N ILE A 6 20.54 19.54 4.11
CA ILE A 6 20.88 18.19 3.64
C ILE A 6 20.19 17.93 2.32
N ASN A 7 20.93 17.38 1.35
CA ASN A 7 20.41 16.94 0.07
C ASN A 7 20.73 15.46 -0.15
N GLY A 8 19.76 14.68 -0.60
CA GLY A 8 19.97 13.27 -0.89
C GLY A 8 18.72 12.42 -0.68
N ILE A 9 18.86 11.13 -0.93
CA ILE A 9 17.80 10.13 -0.73
C ILE A 9 18.27 9.16 0.35
N PHE A 10 17.43 8.99 1.36
CA PHE A 10 17.62 8.03 2.43
C PHE A 10 16.67 6.86 2.25
N LEU A 11 17.19 5.66 2.17
CA LEU A 11 16.40 4.43 2.05
C LEU A 11 16.05 3.95 3.46
N PHE A 12 14.81 4.24 3.86
CA PHE A 12 14.31 3.90 5.19
C PHE A 12 13.51 2.60 5.14
N ASP A 13 13.84 1.64 6.00
CA ASP A 13 13.03 0.46 6.23
C ASP A 13 11.96 0.80 7.28
N LYS A 14 10.73 1.04 6.80
CA LYS A 14 9.62 1.40 7.68
C LYS A 14 9.15 0.16 8.44
N HIS A 15 9.21 0.20 9.76
CA HIS A 15 8.59 -0.83 10.59
C HIS A 15 7.06 -0.65 10.70
N SER A 16 6.35 -1.69 11.12
CA SER A 16 4.90 -1.67 11.35
C SER A 16 4.50 -0.69 12.46
N LYS A 17 3.19 -0.41 12.55
CA LYS A 17 2.55 0.43 13.57
C LYS A 17 2.88 1.92 13.53
N ILE A 18 3.53 2.40 12.47
CA ILE A 18 3.72 3.84 12.24
C ILE A 18 3.28 4.23 10.83
N THR A 19 2.74 5.44 10.69
CA THR A 19 2.42 5.98 9.37
C THR A 19 3.69 6.41 8.62
N SER A 20 3.64 6.42 7.28
CA SER A 20 4.76 6.94 6.47
C SER A 20 5.11 8.38 6.82
N ASN A 21 4.13 9.22 7.16
CA ASN A 21 4.38 10.59 7.58
C ASN A 21 5.05 10.66 8.96
N SER A 22 4.65 9.84 9.92
CA SER A 22 5.31 9.77 11.23
C SER A 22 6.77 9.33 11.11
N ALA A 23 7.04 8.33 10.25
CA ALA A 23 8.39 7.90 9.92
C ALA A 23 9.21 9.05 9.30
N LEU A 24 8.66 9.75 8.31
CA LEU A 24 9.27 10.92 7.69
C LEU A 24 9.63 11.98 8.73
N GLN A 25 8.71 12.34 9.63
CA GLN A 25 8.97 13.39 10.64
C GLN A 25 10.05 12.99 11.62
N LYS A 26 10.09 11.72 12.05
CA LYS A 26 11.18 11.20 12.92
C LYS A 26 12.52 11.27 12.21
N VAL A 27 12.63 10.78 10.98
CA VAL A 27 13.87 10.82 10.21
C VAL A 27 14.30 12.24 9.93
N LYS A 28 13.36 13.13 9.53
CA LYS A 28 13.63 14.56 9.33
C LYS A 28 14.18 15.22 10.60
N SER A 29 13.67 14.88 11.77
CA SER A 29 14.13 15.40 13.06
C SER A 29 15.54 14.91 13.40
N ILE A 30 15.82 13.61 13.23
CA ILE A 30 17.13 13.00 13.50
C ILE A 30 18.23 13.68 12.68
N PHE A 31 17.96 13.93 11.39
CA PHE A 31 18.90 14.61 10.50
C PHE A 31 18.93 16.14 10.65
N GLY A 32 18.00 16.73 11.42
CA GLY A 32 17.84 18.17 11.51
C GLY A 32 17.51 18.82 10.16
N ALA A 33 16.89 18.10 9.22
CA ALA A 33 16.71 18.54 7.86
C ALA A 33 15.67 19.66 7.74
N ASN A 34 15.94 20.69 6.92
CA ASN A 34 15.01 21.77 6.62
C ASN A 34 13.80 21.26 5.83
N LYS A 35 14.05 20.48 4.78
CA LYS A 35 13.05 20.00 3.84
C LYS A 35 13.19 18.49 3.65
N ALA A 36 12.09 17.76 3.76
CA ALA A 36 12.05 16.33 3.47
C ALA A 36 10.67 15.92 2.93
N GLY A 37 10.63 14.85 2.16
CA GLY A 37 9.41 14.23 1.63
C GLY A 37 9.63 12.74 1.36
N HIS A 38 8.58 11.94 1.36
CA HIS A 38 8.65 10.52 1.01
C HIS A 38 8.02 10.24 -0.36
N SER A 39 8.47 9.20 -1.04
CA SER A 39 8.08 8.84 -2.41
C SER A 39 6.98 7.77 -2.47
N GLY A 40 5.99 7.84 -1.62
CA GLY A 40 4.87 6.89 -1.55
C GLY A 40 4.38 6.73 -0.13
N THR A 41 3.21 6.13 0.01
CA THR A 41 2.62 5.86 1.33
C THR A 41 2.48 4.35 1.50
N LEU A 42 3.08 3.84 2.55
CA LEU A 42 2.81 2.50 3.08
C LEU A 42 1.76 2.62 4.19
N ASP A 43 0.84 1.67 4.23
CA ASP A 43 -0.13 1.57 5.32
C ASP A 43 0.58 1.38 6.68
N PRO A 44 -0.04 1.74 7.82
CA PRO A 44 0.61 1.65 9.13
C PRO A 44 1.16 0.25 9.43
N LEU A 45 0.41 -0.80 9.12
CA LEU A 45 0.81 -2.18 9.34
C LEU A 45 1.93 -2.66 8.39
N ALA A 46 2.01 -2.08 7.18
CA ALA A 46 3.01 -2.48 6.18
C ALA A 46 4.42 -2.11 6.60
N THR A 47 5.39 -2.95 6.27
CA THR A 47 6.83 -2.75 6.48
C THR A 47 7.55 -2.59 5.15
N GLY A 48 8.81 -2.16 5.19
CA GLY A 48 9.71 -2.17 4.05
C GLY A 48 10.08 -0.79 3.53
N LEU A 49 10.59 -0.75 2.32
CA LEU A 49 11.28 0.40 1.73
C LEU A 49 10.40 1.64 1.60
N LEU A 50 10.77 2.69 2.30
CA LEU A 50 10.21 4.03 2.21
C LEU A 50 11.32 5.04 1.88
N PRO A 51 11.55 5.37 0.60
CA PRO A 51 12.53 6.39 0.24
C PRO A 51 12.13 7.77 0.76
N ILE A 52 13.05 8.41 1.50
CA ILE A 52 12.90 9.76 2.04
C ILE A 52 13.88 10.68 1.31
N CYS A 53 13.36 11.69 0.65
CA CYS A 53 14.12 12.69 -0.07
C CYS A 53 14.34 13.93 0.79
N PHE A 54 15.57 14.43 0.87
CA PHE A 54 15.92 15.66 1.58
C PHE A 54 16.28 16.77 0.61
N GLY A 55 15.92 18.02 0.98
CA GLY A 55 16.33 19.23 0.27
C GLY A 55 15.99 19.18 -1.23
N GLU A 56 16.98 19.35 -2.09
CA GLU A 56 16.83 19.34 -3.55
C GLU A 56 16.34 17.98 -4.09
N ALA A 57 16.68 16.87 -3.44
CA ALA A 57 16.18 15.56 -3.86
C ALA A 57 14.65 15.42 -3.75
N THR A 58 13.95 16.30 -3.04
CA THR A 58 12.49 16.33 -3.07
C THR A 58 11.92 16.64 -4.46
N LYS A 59 12.69 17.27 -5.35
CA LYS A 59 12.27 17.55 -6.73
C LYS A 59 12.17 16.29 -7.59
N VAL A 60 12.96 15.25 -7.27
CA VAL A 60 12.93 13.96 -7.99
C VAL A 60 12.02 12.92 -7.35
N SER A 61 11.40 13.23 -6.22
CA SER A 61 10.49 12.29 -5.51
C SER A 61 9.31 11.82 -6.37
N SER A 62 8.86 12.63 -7.33
CA SER A 62 7.80 12.27 -8.28
C SER A 62 8.19 11.10 -9.18
N TYR A 63 9.44 10.99 -9.62
CA TYR A 63 9.91 9.84 -10.42
C TYR A 63 9.81 8.55 -9.61
N LEU A 64 10.27 8.59 -8.35
CA LEU A 64 10.14 7.46 -7.44
C LEU A 64 8.67 7.11 -7.14
N LEU A 65 7.81 8.11 -7.00
CA LEU A 65 6.37 7.90 -6.79
C LEU A 65 5.73 7.19 -7.99
N HIS A 66 6.17 7.50 -9.21
CA HIS A 66 5.63 6.95 -10.45
C HIS A 66 6.21 5.57 -10.83
N SER A 67 7.29 5.13 -10.19
CA SER A 67 7.88 3.81 -10.45
C SER A 67 6.94 2.67 -10.06
N SER A 68 7.14 1.49 -10.65
CA SER A 68 6.51 0.24 -10.20
C SER A 68 6.94 -0.11 -8.78
N LYS A 69 6.12 -0.86 -8.09
CA LYS A 69 6.38 -1.33 -6.73
C LYS A 69 6.25 -2.85 -6.66
N THR A 70 7.02 -3.46 -5.79
CA THR A 70 6.93 -4.89 -5.49
C THR A 70 6.57 -5.08 -4.03
N TYR A 71 5.56 -5.90 -3.78
CA TYR A 71 5.07 -6.24 -2.46
C TYR A 71 5.12 -7.74 -2.24
N VAL A 72 5.41 -8.15 -1.02
CA VAL A 72 5.12 -9.49 -0.51
C VAL A 72 3.93 -9.36 0.42
N VAL A 73 2.90 -10.16 0.20
CA VAL A 73 1.60 -10.04 0.83
C VAL A 73 1.17 -11.37 1.37
N THR A 74 0.85 -11.41 2.66
CA THR A 74 0.20 -12.55 3.30
C THR A 74 -1.26 -12.22 3.53
N ALA A 75 -2.16 -13.07 3.09
CA ALA A 75 -3.59 -12.87 3.26
C ALA A 75 -4.28 -14.11 3.84
N LYS A 76 -5.35 -13.88 4.60
CA LYS A 76 -6.21 -14.91 5.16
C LYS A 76 -7.39 -15.15 4.22
N LEU A 77 -7.62 -16.42 3.90
CA LEU A 77 -8.76 -16.82 3.09
C LEU A 77 -10.05 -16.85 3.90
N GLY A 78 -11.17 -16.54 3.25
CA GLY A 78 -12.51 -16.68 3.81
C GLY A 78 -12.94 -15.57 4.77
N GLU A 79 -12.17 -14.51 4.94
CA GLU A 79 -12.52 -13.37 5.77
C GLU A 79 -12.30 -12.06 5.03
N ILE A 80 -13.24 -11.13 5.16
CA ILE A 80 -13.14 -9.75 4.66
C ILE A 80 -13.30 -8.81 5.86
N THR A 81 -12.47 -7.76 5.93
CA THR A 81 -12.52 -6.74 6.96
C THR A 81 -12.96 -5.39 6.39
N ASP A 82 -13.46 -4.50 7.25
CA ASP A 82 -13.90 -3.15 6.87
C ASP A 82 -12.77 -2.26 6.34
N THR A 83 -11.52 -2.56 6.69
CA THR A 83 -10.32 -1.86 6.19
C THR A 83 -9.65 -2.58 5.01
N GLY A 84 -9.99 -3.85 4.75
CA GLY A 84 -9.33 -4.73 3.78
C GLY A 84 -7.96 -5.24 4.28
N ASP A 85 -7.64 -5.09 5.57
CA ASP A 85 -6.40 -5.56 6.18
C ASP A 85 -6.66 -6.16 7.57
N SER A 86 -5.60 -6.65 8.24
CA SER A 86 -5.71 -7.34 9.53
C SER A 86 -6.00 -6.42 10.73
N GLU A 87 -5.99 -5.09 10.55
CA GLU A 87 -6.32 -4.13 11.62
C GLU A 87 -7.84 -3.84 11.66
N GLY A 88 -8.59 -4.21 10.60
CA GLY A 88 -10.02 -4.01 10.51
C GLY A 88 -10.85 -5.07 11.24
N ARG A 89 -12.14 -4.75 11.43
CA ARG A 89 -13.13 -5.69 11.95
C ARG A 89 -13.63 -6.59 10.84
N ILE A 90 -13.79 -7.89 11.12
CA ILE A 90 -14.35 -8.84 10.19
C ILE A 90 -15.82 -8.46 9.91
N ILE A 91 -16.14 -8.20 8.66
CA ILE A 91 -17.49 -7.84 8.18
C ILE A 91 -18.16 -8.95 7.37
N ASN A 92 -17.36 -9.89 6.87
CA ASN A 92 -17.90 -11.05 6.13
C ASN A 92 -16.97 -12.25 6.31
N THR A 93 -17.59 -13.45 6.35
CA THR A 93 -16.87 -14.72 6.39
C THR A 93 -17.47 -15.69 5.39
N LYS A 94 -16.61 -16.40 4.66
CA LYS A 94 -17.01 -17.48 3.75
C LYS A 94 -16.30 -18.77 4.12
N ARG A 95 -17.04 -19.89 4.11
CA ARG A 95 -16.41 -21.21 4.20
C ARG A 95 -15.56 -21.45 2.95
N ILE A 96 -14.29 -21.80 3.15
CA ILE A 96 -13.38 -22.11 2.07
C ILE A 96 -13.61 -23.55 1.66
N SER A 97 -13.93 -23.79 0.38
CA SER A 97 -13.83 -25.11 -0.23
C SER A 97 -12.36 -25.45 -0.45
N LYS A 98 -12.03 -26.73 -0.53
CA LYS A 98 -10.66 -27.19 -0.78
C LYS A 98 -10.16 -26.58 -2.10
N LEU A 99 -9.23 -25.65 -2.01
CA LEU A 99 -8.60 -24.98 -3.17
C LEU A 99 -7.40 -25.79 -3.63
N SER A 100 -7.36 -26.17 -4.89
CA SER A 100 -6.14 -26.74 -5.46
C SER A 100 -5.14 -25.61 -5.75
N GLN A 101 -3.86 -25.91 -5.60
CA GLN A 101 -2.80 -24.95 -5.91
C GLN A 101 -2.83 -24.53 -7.39
N SER A 102 -3.21 -25.44 -8.30
CA SER A 102 -3.34 -25.15 -9.73
C SER A 102 -4.45 -24.14 -10.03
N ASP A 103 -5.62 -24.30 -9.40
CA ASP A 103 -6.75 -23.38 -9.62
C ASP A 103 -6.49 -22.01 -8.99
N PHE A 104 -5.87 -21.98 -7.81
CA PHE A 104 -5.43 -20.74 -7.18
C PHE A 104 -4.43 -19.99 -8.08
N LYS A 105 -3.46 -20.70 -8.66
CA LYS A 105 -2.49 -20.11 -9.58
C LYS A 105 -3.16 -19.56 -10.85
N LYS A 106 -4.08 -20.30 -11.48
CA LYS A 106 -4.85 -19.80 -12.62
C LYS A 106 -5.61 -18.50 -12.28
N HIS A 107 -6.18 -18.43 -11.06
CA HIS A 107 -6.85 -17.20 -10.61
C HIS A 107 -5.85 -16.05 -10.46
N LEU A 108 -4.68 -16.26 -9.86
CA LEU A 108 -3.65 -15.24 -9.80
C LEU A 108 -3.20 -14.78 -11.19
N ASP A 109 -3.02 -15.70 -12.13
CA ASP A 109 -2.62 -15.40 -13.52
C ASP A 109 -3.67 -14.53 -14.23
N SER A 110 -4.96 -14.69 -13.90
CA SER A 110 -6.05 -13.86 -14.45
C SER A 110 -6.03 -12.40 -13.98
N LEU A 111 -5.28 -12.08 -12.93
CA LEU A 111 -5.10 -10.71 -12.42
C LEU A 111 -3.99 -9.95 -13.13
N LEU A 112 -3.21 -10.62 -13.99
CA LEU A 112 -2.12 -9.98 -14.74
C LEU A 112 -2.65 -8.98 -15.77
N GLY A 113 -1.86 -7.94 -16.02
CA GLY A 113 -2.15 -6.91 -17.03
C GLY A 113 -2.92 -5.72 -16.49
N GLU A 114 -3.57 -4.99 -17.42
CA GLU A 114 -4.32 -3.78 -17.10
C GLU A 114 -5.71 -4.10 -16.60
N SER A 115 -6.12 -3.40 -15.56
CA SER A 115 -7.48 -3.47 -15.00
C SER A 115 -7.90 -2.14 -14.38
N LEU A 116 -9.17 -2.04 -13.99
CA LEU A 116 -9.70 -0.90 -13.26
C LEU A 116 -9.87 -1.27 -11.80
N GLN A 117 -9.29 -0.48 -10.91
CA GLN A 117 -9.40 -0.66 -9.47
C GLN A 117 -10.05 0.57 -8.82
N LYS A 118 -11.11 0.35 -8.04
CA LYS A 118 -11.73 1.39 -7.23
C LYS A 118 -10.91 1.57 -5.94
N PRO A 119 -10.37 2.77 -5.64
CA PRO A 119 -9.59 2.99 -4.41
C PRO A 119 -10.42 2.66 -3.17
N PRO A 120 -9.85 2.05 -2.11
CA PRO A 120 -10.59 1.78 -0.88
C PRO A 120 -10.91 3.08 -0.14
N MET A 121 -11.95 3.05 0.72
CA MET A 121 -12.31 4.21 1.55
C MET A 121 -11.18 4.58 2.52
N PHE A 122 -10.48 3.61 3.07
CA PHE A 122 -9.29 3.83 3.89
C PHE A 122 -8.06 4.08 3.01
N SER A 123 -8.07 5.24 2.30
CA SER A 123 -6.96 5.67 1.44
C SER A 123 -6.65 7.15 1.57
N ALA A 124 -5.47 7.54 1.09
CA ALA A 124 -5.02 8.94 1.04
C ALA A 124 -5.53 9.73 -0.17
N VAL A 125 -6.34 9.12 -1.04
CA VAL A 125 -6.99 9.79 -2.18
C VAL A 125 -7.86 10.93 -1.68
N LYS A 126 -7.79 12.07 -2.37
CA LYS A 126 -8.61 13.23 -2.05
C LYS A 126 -9.84 13.28 -2.96
N VAL A 127 -11.01 13.50 -2.35
CA VAL A 127 -12.26 13.84 -3.01
C VAL A 127 -12.80 15.09 -2.34
N ASN A 128 -13.16 16.10 -3.10
CA ASN A 128 -13.61 17.40 -2.57
C ASN A 128 -12.63 18.02 -1.56
N GLY A 129 -11.32 17.92 -1.85
CA GLY A 129 -10.25 18.49 -1.01
C GLY A 129 -9.92 17.69 0.27
N LYS A 130 -10.74 16.72 0.66
CA LYS A 130 -10.60 15.92 1.87
C LYS A 130 -10.18 14.48 1.54
N ARG A 131 -9.30 13.87 2.33
CA ARG A 131 -8.84 12.49 2.12
C ARG A 131 -9.94 11.47 2.45
N LEU A 132 -10.06 10.40 1.65
CA LEU A 132 -11.11 9.38 1.80
C LEU A 132 -11.11 8.73 3.20
N TYR A 133 -9.95 8.44 3.78
CA TYR A 133 -9.90 7.86 5.13
C TYR A 133 -10.58 8.72 6.21
N LYS A 134 -10.63 10.05 6.03
CA LYS A 134 -11.32 10.96 6.96
C LYS A 134 -12.85 10.86 6.87
N TYR A 135 -13.35 10.45 5.72
CA TYR A 135 -14.76 10.12 5.53
C TYR A 135 -15.05 8.74 6.12
N ALA A 136 -14.20 7.75 5.82
CA ALA A 136 -14.33 6.38 6.34
C ALA A 136 -14.39 6.35 7.88
N GLN A 137 -13.53 7.13 8.56
CA GLN A 137 -13.55 7.27 10.04
C GLN A 137 -14.85 7.81 10.60
N LYS A 138 -15.67 8.48 9.78
CA LYS A 138 -17.00 8.98 10.16
C LYS A 138 -18.14 8.05 9.72
N GLY A 139 -17.81 6.91 9.11
CA GLY A 139 -18.80 6.01 8.51
C GLY A 139 -19.41 6.52 7.20
N GLU A 140 -18.86 7.62 6.63
CA GLU A 140 -19.34 8.20 5.37
C GLU A 140 -18.74 7.44 4.17
N ILE A 141 -19.58 6.97 3.24
CA ILE A 141 -19.15 6.35 1.99
C ILE A 141 -19.21 7.40 0.89
N ILE A 142 -18.08 7.64 0.24
CA ILE A 142 -17.96 8.61 -0.86
C ILE A 142 -17.79 7.85 -2.17
N GLU A 143 -18.55 8.26 -3.19
CA GLU A 143 -18.36 7.76 -4.53
C GLU A 143 -17.02 8.24 -5.10
N ARG A 144 -16.35 7.34 -5.82
CA ARG A 144 -15.00 7.58 -6.35
C ARG A 144 -14.78 6.77 -7.61
N ASP A 145 -14.05 7.38 -8.54
CA ASP A 145 -13.74 6.79 -9.83
C ASP A 145 -12.75 5.63 -9.68
N SER A 146 -12.93 4.61 -10.50
CA SER A 146 -11.94 3.57 -10.70
C SER A 146 -10.73 4.12 -11.45
N ARG A 147 -9.55 3.57 -11.16
CA ARG A 147 -8.27 3.97 -11.77
C ARG A 147 -7.63 2.81 -12.47
N LYS A 148 -7.00 3.07 -13.59
CA LYS A 148 -6.18 2.08 -14.28
C LYS A 148 -5.00 1.68 -13.40
N ILE A 149 -4.83 0.39 -13.23
CA ILE A 149 -3.68 -0.25 -12.61
C ILE A 149 -3.12 -1.28 -13.58
N ASN A 150 -1.88 -1.69 -13.36
CA ASN A 150 -1.27 -2.78 -14.11
C ASN A 150 -0.51 -3.70 -13.15
N ILE A 151 -0.80 -4.99 -13.23
CA ILE A 151 -0.07 -6.04 -12.51
C ILE A 151 0.93 -6.64 -13.49
N TYR A 152 2.21 -6.35 -13.29
CA TYR A 152 3.29 -6.80 -14.16
C TYR A 152 3.73 -8.23 -13.87
N GLU A 153 3.67 -8.63 -12.59
CA GLU A 153 4.09 -9.96 -12.14
C GLU A 153 3.32 -10.31 -10.87
N ILE A 154 2.87 -11.55 -10.78
CA ILE A 154 2.29 -12.12 -9.58
C ILE A 154 2.80 -13.55 -9.41
N LYS A 155 3.32 -13.87 -8.23
CA LYS A 155 3.87 -15.20 -7.91
C LYS A 155 3.32 -15.69 -6.60
N LEU A 156 2.81 -16.91 -6.61
CA LEU A 156 2.47 -17.62 -5.39
C LEU A 156 3.76 -18.06 -4.70
N ILE A 157 3.94 -17.67 -3.43
CA ILE A 157 5.06 -18.10 -2.58
C ILE A 157 4.61 -19.29 -1.74
N ASN A 158 3.45 -19.17 -1.09
CA ASN A 158 2.91 -20.21 -0.23
C ASN A 158 1.39 -20.24 -0.27
N LEU A 159 0.79 -21.41 -0.11
CA LEU A 159 -0.64 -21.63 0.00
C LEU A 159 -0.91 -22.72 1.04
N THR A 160 -1.73 -22.38 2.02
CA THR A 160 -2.27 -23.31 3.04
C THR A 160 -3.79 -23.30 2.96
N GLU A 161 -4.45 -24.11 3.77
CA GLU A 161 -5.93 -24.13 3.82
C GLU A 161 -6.56 -22.78 4.23
N LYS A 162 -5.82 -21.95 4.98
CA LYS A 162 -6.35 -20.71 5.56
C LYS A 162 -5.65 -19.45 5.10
N MET A 163 -4.45 -19.57 4.55
CA MET A 163 -3.62 -18.41 4.21
C MET A 163 -2.89 -18.62 2.90
N PHE A 164 -2.59 -17.53 2.21
CA PHE A 164 -1.67 -17.53 1.09
C PHE A 164 -0.66 -16.40 1.20
N GLU A 165 0.46 -16.57 0.54
CA GLU A 165 1.49 -15.55 0.40
C GLU A 165 1.85 -15.41 -1.07
N ILE A 166 1.85 -14.15 -1.54
CA ILE A 166 2.17 -13.83 -2.94
C ILE A 166 3.18 -12.68 -3.01
N LYS A 167 3.98 -12.69 -4.09
CA LYS A 167 4.79 -11.55 -4.50
C LYS A 167 4.13 -10.89 -5.70
N VAL A 168 3.90 -9.59 -5.62
CA VAL A 168 3.23 -8.82 -6.67
C VAL A 168 4.09 -7.64 -7.08
N LYS A 169 4.34 -7.47 -8.40
CA LYS A 169 4.90 -6.26 -8.99
C LYS A 169 3.79 -5.53 -9.75
N CYS A 170 3.55 -4.27 -9.39
CA CYS A 170 2.42 -3.51 -9.92
C CYS A 170 2.77 -2.05 -10.20
N SER A 171 1.89 -1.37 -10.94
CA SER A 171 1.97 0.06 -11.21
C SER A 171 1.74 0.88 -9.94
N LYS A 172 2.15 2.15 -10.00
CA LYS A 172 1.80 3.14 -8.96
C LYS A 172 0.30 3.16 -8.70
N GLY A 173 -0.07 3.42 -7.45
CA GLY A 173 -1.47 3.63 -7.05
C GLY A 173 -2.30 2.35 -6.94
N THR A 174 -1.71 1.17 -7.15
CA THR A 174 -2.35 -0.11 -6.89
C THR A 174 -2.53 -0.31 -5.39
N TYR A 175 -3.74 -0.59 -4.96
CA TYR A 175 -4.08 -0.97 -3.58
C TYR A 175 -4.05 -2.48 -3.46
N ILE A 176 -3.05 -2.99 -2.77
CA ILE A 176 -2.87 -4.43 -2.58
C ILE A 176 -4.03 -5.04 -1.80
N ARG A 177 -4.58 -4.31 -0.83
CA ARG A 177 -5.76 -4.74 -0.06
C ARG A 177 -6.96 -5.07 -0.97
N VAL A 178 -7.21 -4.23 -1.97
CA VAL A 178 -8.29 -4.44 -2.96
C VAL A 178 -7.94 -5.55 -3.97
N LEU A 179 -6.67 -5.79 -4.23
CA LEU A 179 -6.24 -6.85 -5.15
C LEU A 179 -6.49 -8.24 -4.58
N ILE A 180 -6.39 -8.40 -3.25
CA ILE A 180 -6.51 -9.69 -2.56
C ILE A 180 -7.93 -10.02 -2.09
N GLU A 181 -8.87 -9.08 -2.18
CA GLU A 181 -10.33 -9.29 -1.97
C GLU A 181 -10.96 -10.05 -3.14
#